data_91f14c257a52122a014720bbfbc96445
#
_entry.id   91f14c257a52122a014720bbfbc96445
#
_cell.length_a   1.000
_cell.length_b   1.000
_cell.length_c   1.000
_cell.angle_alpha   90.00
_cell.angle_beta   90.00
_cell.angle_gamma   90.00
#
_symmetry.space_group_name_H-M   'P 1'
#
loop_
_entity.id
_entity.type
_entity.pdbx_description
1 polymer ?
#
loop_
_entity_poly.entity_id
_entity_poly.type
_entity_poly.pdbx_seq_one_letter_code
_entity_poly.pdbx_strand_id
1 'polypeptide(L)'
;MMINDVRNMVDFILNKESRGYITPLQFNTFAKQAQQEVVDDYFYDYNKSLVSKSQRTAYKEIVKKAKEGMDTFAVPPTSLSFDTPSGLFLPPADLYTSISLIYNGKEVEEIPRDKLSFFLTNELVGPSVFYPSYIKYNDKYKVYPETINTGIKLIYYRNPKDPNWTYEMIGGNAIFNQSKSGFQDFEVGFEDKFKLITKILKYSGLNIREADVVGAAIAFENRDDAK
;
A
#
# COMPACT_ATOMS: atom_id res chain seq x y z
N MET A 1 -2.71 17.04 13.19
CA MET A 1 -3.27 16.24 12.11
C MET A 1 -2.48 16.44 10.86
N MET A 2 -2.00 15.36 10.31
CA MET A 2 -1.06 15.45 9.20
C MET A 2 -1.70 15.99 7.93
N ILE A 3 -2.93 15.57 7.58
CA ILE A 3 -3.57 15.97 6.31
C ILE A 3 -3.84 17.48 6.22
N ASN A 4 -4.25 18.12 7.31
CA ASN A 4 -4.48 19.56 7.30
C ASN A 4 -3.17 20.34 7.21
N ASP A 5 -2.12 19.86 7.88
CA ASP A 5 -0.79 20.48 7.82
C ASP A 5 -0.17 20.36 6.45
N VAL A 6 -0.32 19.17 5.81
CA VAL A 6 0.13 18.94 4.42
C VAL A 6 -0.59 19.88 3.48
N ARG A 7 -1.93 19.98 3.59
CA ARG A 7 -2.71 20.89 2.76
C ARG A 7 -2.28 22.34 2.92
N ASN A 8 -2.16 22.82 4.16
CA ASN A 8 -1.74 24.20 4.42
C ASN A 8 -0.36 24.49 3.82
N MET A 9 0.57 23.52 3.90
CA MET A 9 1.90 23.69 3.33
C MET A 9 1.87 23.71 1.81
N VAL A 10 1.08 22.84 1.17
CA VAL A 10 0.90 22.81 -0.28
C VAL A 10 0.27 24.13 -0.76
N ASP A 11 -0.80 24.59 -0.12
CA ASP A 11 -1.46 25.86 -0.46
C ASP A 11 -0.51 27.05 -0.25
N PHE A 12 0.32 27.05 0.81
CA PHE A 12 1.32 28.08 1.05
C PHE A 12 2.37 28.14 -0.06
N ILE A 13 2.89 27.00 -0.50
CA ILE A 13 3.90 26.92 -1.56
C ILE A 13 3.31 27.41 -2.89
N LEU A 14 2.11 26.93 -3.23
CA LEU A 14 1.44 27.35 -4.48
C LEU A 14 1.12 28.83 -4.50
N ASN A 15 0.62 29.40 -3.40
CA ASN A 15 0.33 30.84 -3.29
C ASN A 15 1.61 31.69 -3.38
N LYS A 16 2.71 31.27 -2.73
CA LYS A 16 3.99 31.96 -2.78
C LYS A 16 4.52 32.08 -4.22
N GLU A 17 4.34 31.04 -4.99
CA GLU A 17 4.78 30.99 -6.39
C GLU A 17 3.77 31.61 -7.36
N SER A 18 2.66 32.18 -6.86
CA SER A 18 1.55 32.73 -7.68
C SER A 18 1.00 31.70 -8.69
N ARG A 19 1.01 30.43 -8.33
CA ARG A 19 0.73 29.29 -9.22
C ARG A 19 -0.71 28.79 -9.20
N GLY A 20 -1.58 29.46 -8.44
CA GLY A 20 -2.99 29.13 -8.42
C GLY A 20 -3.46 28.44 -7.13
N TYR A 21 -4.67 27.95 -7.17
CA TYR A 21 -5.38 27.34 -6.04
C TYR A 21 -5.78 25.90 -6.36
N ILE A 22 -5.64 25.01 -5.39
CA ILE A 22 -6.12 23.62 -5.48
C ILE A 22 -7.45 23.52 -4.77
N THR A 23 -8.48 23.04 -5.49
CA THR A 23 -9.76 22.75 -4.86
C THR A 23 -9.66 21.59 -3.85
N PRO A 24 -10.55 21.54 -2.83
CA PRO A 24 -10.56 20.41 -1.88
C PRO A 24 -10.65 19.05 -2.54
N LEU A 25 -11.42 18.93 -3.62
CA LEU A 25 -11.57 17.68 -4.37
C LEU A 25 -10.28 17.27 -5.07
N GLN A 26 -9.61 18.23 -5.73
CA GLN A 26 -8.31 17.98 -6.35
C GLN A 26 -7.26 17.58 -5.32
N PHE A 27 -7.22 18.29 -4.18
CA PHE A 27 -6.31 17.93 -3.10
C PHE A 27 -6.54 16.50 -2.60
N ASN A 28 -7.78 16.09 -2.33
CA ASN A 28 -8.07 14.72 -1.89
C ASN A 28 -7.66 13.68 -2.94
N THR A 29 -7.83 13.97 -4.22
CA THR A 29 -7.40 13.08 -5.31
C THR A 29 -5.87 12.94 -5.34
N PHE A 30 -5.15 14.06 -5.25
CA PHE A 30 -3.68 14.06 -5.23
C PHE A 30 -3.13 13.43 -3.94
N ALA A 31 -3.78 13.69 -2.81
CA ALA A 31 -3.42 13.10 -1.51
C ALA A 31 -3.52 11.57 -1.52
N LYS A 32 -4.61 11.03 -2.11
CA LYS A 32 -4.78 9.60 -2.30
C LYS A 32 -3.64 9.00 -3.12
N GLN A 33 -3.35 9.61 -4.28
CA GLN A 33 -2.30 9.12 -5.17
C GLN A 33 -0.91 9.23 -4.52
N ALA A 34 -0.63 10.35 -3.84
CA ALA A 34 0.63 10.56 -3.15
C ALA A 34 0.85 9.55 -2.02
N GLN A 35 -0.19 9.25 -1.22
CA GLN A 35 -0.10 8.22 -0.18
C GLN A 35 0.18 6.85 -0.77
N GLN A 36 -0.52 6.48 -1.86
CA GLN A 36 -0.29 5.19 -2.53
C GLN A 36 1.16 5.06 -3.01
N GLU A 37 1.70 6.11 -3.66
CA GLU A 37 3.10 6.10 -4.10
C GLU A 37 4.09 5.98 -2.94
N VAL A 38 3.83 6.63 -1.78
CA VAL A 38 4.71 6.47 -0.60
C VAL A 38 4.68 5.05 -0.07
N VAL A 39 3.51 4.40 -0.08
CA VAL A 39 3.38 3.00 0.33
C VAL A 39 4.11 2.09 -0.67
N ASP A 40 3.96 2.33 -1.97
CA ASP A 40 4.66 1.57 -3.01
C ASP A 40 6.18 1.71 -2.88
N ASP A 41 6.68 2.91 -2.50
CA ASP A 41 8.11 3.16 -2.22
C ASP A 41 8.62 2.28 -1.07
N TYR A 42 7.85 2.07 0.02
CA TYR A 42 8.25 1.15 1.10
C TYR A 42 8.46 -0.28 0.59
N PHE A 43 7.54 -0.79 -0.23
CA PHE A 43 7.67 -2.12 -0.82
C PHE A 43 8.83 -2.22 -1.80
N TYR A 44 9.04 -1.17 -2.60
CA TYR A 44 10.17 -1.11 -3.53
C TYR A 44 11.50 -1.14 -2.78
N ASP A 45 11.68 -0.28 -1.77
CA ASP A 45 12.89 -0.20 -0.96
C ASP A 45 13.17 -1.50 -0.22
N TYR A 46 12.13 -2.15 0.32
CA TYR A 46 12.25 -3.45 0.96
C TYR A 46 12.69 -4.53 -0.05
N ASN A 47 12.05 -4.64 -1.21
CA ASN A 47 12.41 -5.61 -2.24
C ASN A 47 13.82 -5.38 -2.80
N LYS A 48 14.18 -4.12 -3.06
CA LYS A 48 15.52 -3.75 -3.46
C LYS A 48 16.57 -4.19 -2.43
N SER A 49 16.21 -4.13 -1.15
CA SER A 49 17.06 -4.58 -0.05
C SER A 49 17.31 -6.07 -0.05
N LEU A 50 16.31 -6.87 -0.38
CA LEU A 50 16.44 -8.33 -0.46
C LEU A 50 17.41 -8.76 -1.57
N VAL A 51 17.44 -8.01 -2.66
CA VAL A 51 18.33 -8.29 -3.81
C VAL A 51 19.75 -7.76 -3.57
N SER A 52 19.87 -6.61 -2.89
CA SER A 52 21.17 -6.00 -2.62
C SER A 52 21.80 -6.57 -1.35
N LYS A 53 22.89 -7.34 -1.49
CA LYS A 53 23.67 -7.87 -0.38
C LYS A 53 24.54 -6.81 0.32
N SER A 54 24.22 -5.52 0.19
CA SER A 54 25.04 -4.45 0.78
C SER A 54 24.98 -4.48 2.31
N GLN A 55 26.13 -4.56 2.95
CA GLN A 55 26.28 -4.58 4.40
C GLN A 55 26.49 -3.17 5.02
N ARG A 56 26.27 -2.11 4.28
CA ARG A 56 26.46 -0.74 4.78
C ARG A 56 25.41 -0.38 5.83
N THR A 57 25.82 0.24 6.93
CA THR A 57 24.94 0.60 8.07
C THR A 57 23.77 1.50 7.65
N ALA A 58 24.02 2.51 6.79
CA ALA A 58 22.98 3.40 6.26
C ALA A 58 21.90 2.63 5.49
N TYR A 59 22.29 1.59 4.75
CA TYR A 59 21.35 0.76 4.03
C TYR A 59 20.44 -0.06 4.97
N LYS A 60 20.98 -0.53 6.11
CA LYS A 60 20.19 -1.25 7.12
C LYS A 60 19.12 -0.36 7.76
N GLU A 61 19.41 0.93 7.93
CA GLU A 61 18.44 1.89 8.45
C GLU A 61 17.29 2.16 7.48
N ILE A 62 17.58 2.31 6.18
CA ILE A 62 16.56 2.47 5.14
C ILE A 62 15.64 1.25 5.12
N VAL A 63 16.20 0.05 5.15
CA VAL A 63 15.43 -1.20 5.19
C VAL A 63 14.56 -1.30 6.42
N LYS A 64 15.10 -0.93 7.60
CA LYS A 64 14.36 -0.94 8.85
C LYS A 64 13.17 0.02 8.78
N LYS A 65 13.39 1.25 8.28
CA LYS A 65 12.34 2.26 8.10
C LYS A 65 11.27 1.79 7.10
N ALA A 66 11.66 1.23 5.98
CA ALA A 66 10.72 0.67 5.00
C ALA A 66 9.86 -0.45 5.63
N LYS A 67 10.49 -1.35 6.39
CA LYS A 67 9.77 -2.42 7.11
C LYS A 67 8.81 -1.87 8.15
N GLU A 68 9.22 -0.91 8.96
CA GLU A 68 8.36 -0.24 9.94
C GLU A 68 7.17 0.46 9.27
N GLY A 69 7.38 1.10 8.10
CA GLY A 69 6.31 1.67 7.29
C GLY A 69 5.33 0.61 6.78
N MET A 70 5.85 -0.53 6.30
CA MET A 70 5.02 -1.66 5.83
C MET A 70 4.23 -2.30 6.98
N ASP A 71 4.82 -2.42 8.17
CA ASP A 71 4.19 -3.06 9.33
C ASP A 71 2.89 -2.35 9.75
N THR A 72 2.74 -1.06 9.43
CA THR A 72 1.48 -0.30 9.63
C THR A 72 0.31 -0.90 8.84
N PHE A 73 0.59 -1.53 7.72
CA PHE A 73 -0.40 -2.14 6.83
C PHE A 73 -0.52 -3.65 6.98
N ALA A 74 0.29 -4.24 7.86
CA ALA A 74 0.26 -5.68 8.12
C ALA A 74 -1.02 -6.05 8.87
N VAL A 75 -1.75 -7.03 8.35
CA VAL A 75 -2.97 -7.57 8.95
C VAL A 75 -2.69 -8.94 9.53
N PRO A 76 -3.09 -9.18 10.80
CA PRO A 76 -2.92 -10.48 11.44
C PRO A 76 -3.71 -11.57 10.70
N PRO A 77 -3.43 -12.86 10.98
CA PRO A 77 -4.06 -13.99 10.29
C PRO A 77 -5.58 -13.87 10.27
N THR A 78 -6.16 -13.60 9.11
CA THR A 78 -7.59 -13.39 8.88
C THR A 78 -8.16 -14.56 8.10
N SER A 79 -9.31 -15.11 8.54
CA SER A 79 -9.97 -16.23 7.88
C SER A 79 -10.50 -15.83 6.51
N LEU A 80 -10.21 -16.65 5.51
CA LEU A 80 -10.72 -16.48 4.16
C LEU A 80 -12.10 -17.11 4.00
N SER A 81 -12.95 -16.49 3.19
CA SER A 81 -14.24 -17.06 2.78
C SER A 81 -14.03 -18.04 1.62
N PHE A 82 -14.74 -19.18 1.68
CA PHE A 82 -14.71 -20.18 0.61
C PHE A 82 -15.91 -19.99 -0.32
N ASP A 83 -15.63 -19.91 -1.60
CA ASP A 83 -16.65 -19.82 -2.66
C ASP A 83 -16.92 -21.24 -3.20
N THR A 84 -18.02 -21.83 -2.79
CA THR A 84 -18.37 -23.20 -3.13
C THR A 84 -18.49 -23.46 -4.64
N PRO A 85 -19.11 -22.56 -5.45
CA PRO A 85 -19.20 -22.78 -6.90
C PRO A 85 -17.86 -22.82 -7.61
N SER A 86 -16.91 -21.98 -7.19
CA SER A 86 -15.59 -21.95 -7.83
C SER A 86 -14.56 -22.87 -7.16
N GLY A 87 -14.80 -23.32 -5.92
CA GLY A 87 -13.85 -24.08 -5.12
C GLY A 87 -12.59 -23.29 -4.75
N LEU A 88 -12.72 -21.96 -4.61
CA LEU A 88 -11.62 -21.05 -4.33
C LEU A 88 -11.84 -20.29 -3.03
N PHE A 89 -10.76 -19.96 -2.35
CA PHE A 89 -10.79 -19.02 -1.24
C PHE A 89 -10.68 -17.58 -1.77
N LEU A 90 -11.58 -16.72 -1.31
CA LEU A 90 -11.66 -15.33 -1.72
C LEU A 90 -10.79 -14.44 -0.83
N PRO A 91 -10.00 -13.53 -1.40
CA PRO A 91 -9.22 -12.58 -0.65
C PRO A 91 -10.10 -11.53 0.03
N PRO A 92 -9.60 -10.87 1.10
CA PRO A 92 -10.21 -9.66 1.62
C PRO A 92 -10.25 -8.54 0.57
N ALA A 93 -11.27 -7.68 0.66
CA ALA A 93 -11.46 -6.58 -0.31
C ALA A 93 -10.34 -5.52 -0.26
N ASP A 94 -9.66 -5.42 0.88
CA ASP A 94 -8.55 -4.48 1.12
C ASP A 94 -7.17 -5.08 0.87
N LEU A 95 -7.08 -6.27 0.28
CA LEU A 95 -5.82 -6.92 -0.03
C LEU A 95 -4.93 -6.05 -0.93
N TYR A 96 -3.72 -5.74 -0.48
CA TYR A 96 -2.63 -5.20 -1.29
C TYR A 96 -1.69 -6.30 -1.78
N THR A 97 -1.09 -7.04 -0.86
CA THR A 97 -0.26 -8.22 -1.21
C THR A 97 -0.32 -9.30 -0.12
N SER A 98 -0.36 -10.55 -0.56
CA SER A 98 -0.34 -11.71 0.34
C SER A 98 1.08 -11.99 0.83
N ILE A 99 1.19 -12.35 2.11
CA ILE A 99 2.45 -12.79 2.72
C ILE A 99 2.49 -14.31 2.76
N SER A 100 1.55 -14.93 3.48
CA SER A 100 1.46 -16.40 3.57
C SER A 100 0.04 -16.85 3.92
N LEU A 101 -0.29 -18.08 3.53
CA LEU A 101 -1.48 -18.76 3.99
C LEU A 101 -1.15 -19.68 5.17
N ILE A 102 -2.07 -19.77 6.12
CA ILE A 102 -1.94 -20.62 7.31
C ILE A 102 -3.13 -21.56 7.41
N TYR A 103 -2.85 -22.83 7.68
CA TYR A 103 -3.84 -23.84 8.01
C TYR A 103 -3.41 -24.60 9.27
N ASN A 104 -4.29 -24.68 10.27
CA ASN A 104 -4.01 -25.36 11.55
C ASN A 104 -2.67 -24.93 12.21
N GLY A 105 -2.31 -23.63 12.09
CA GLY A 105 -1.08 -23.07 12.67
C GLY A 105 0.20 -23.35 11.87
N LYS A 106 0.09 -23.98 10.71
CA LYS A 106 1.21 -24.23 9.80
C LYS A 106 1.06 -23.39 8.53
N GLU A 107 2.18 -22.98 7.97
CA GLU A 107 2.22 -22.32 6.67
C GLU A 107 1.86 -23.31 5.56
N VAL A 108 1.05 -22.83 4.61
CA VAL A 108 0.62 -23.60 3.43
C VAL A 108 1.56 -23.27 2.29
N GLU A 109 2.16 -24.27 1.65
CA GLU A 109 3.14 -24.09 0.59
C GLU A 109 2.49 -23.65 -0.72
N GLU A 110 3.07 -22.64 -1.39
CA GLU A 110 2.65 -22.23 -2.73
C GLU A 110 3.26 -23.14 -3.80
N ILE A 111 2.41 -23.72 -4.64
CA ILE A 111 2.86 -24.51 -5.80
C ILE A 111 2.86 -23.62 -7.03
N PRO A 112 3.99 -23.55 -7.78
CA PRO A 112 4.01 -22.92 -9.10
C PRO A 112 3.02 -23.62 -10.05
N ARG A 113 2.27 -22.83 -10.85
CA ARG A 113 1.21 -23.36 -11.73
C ARG A 113 1.71 -24.41 -12.72
N ASP A 114 2.92 -24.24 -13.23
CA ASP A 114 3.57 -25.15 -14.17
C ASP A 114 3.89 -26.52 -13.57
N LYS A 115 4.01 -26.61 -12.25
CA LYS A 115 4.35 -27.82 -11.51
C LYS A 115 3.14 -28.54 -10.87
N LEU A 116 1.94 -27.98 -11.01
CA LEU A 116 0.74 -28.52 -10.38
C LEU A 116 0.53 -30.00 -10.68
N SER A 117 0.60 -30.39 -11.95
CA SER A 117 0.38 -31.79 -12.37
C SER A 117 1.36 -32.75 -11.69
N PHE A 118 2.63 -32.34 -11.59
CA PHE A 118 3.67 -33.12 -10.91
C PHE A 118 3.36 -33.32 -9.43
N PHE A 119 2.96 -32.25 -8.73
CA PHE A 119 2.64 -32.33 -7.30
C PHE A 119 1.40 -33.17 -7.00
N LEU A 120 0.37 -33.07 -7.86
CA LEU A 120 -0.88 -33.85 -7.67
C LEU A 120 -0.74 -35.33 -7.97
N THR A 121 0.21 -35.73 -8.83
CA THR A 121 0.42 -37.13 -9.21
C THR A 121 1.48 -37.85 -8.39
N ASN A 122 2.26 -37.11 -7.60
CA ASN A 122 3.35 -37.67 -6.81
C ASN A 122 2.89 -37.99 -5.38
N GLU A 123 2.82 -39.26 -5.04
CA GLU A 123 2.36 -39.72 -3.71
C GLU A 123 3.28 -39.30 -2.55
N LEU A 124 4.57 -39.06 -2.82
CA LEU A 124 5.55 -38.68 -1.80
C LEU A 124 5.57 -37.20 -1.48
N VAL A 125 5.29 -36.35 -2.48
CA VAL A 125 5.37 -34.88 -2.39
C VAL A 125 3.98 -34.24 -2.54
N GLY A 126 2.97 -35.06 -2.82
CA GLY A 126 1.60 -34.58 -3.05
C GLY A 126 0.98 -33.90 -1.82
N PRO A 127 0.12 -32.90 -2.03
CA PRO A 127 -0.57 -32.21 -0.96
C PRO A 127 -1.42 -33.17 -0.12
N SER A 128 -1.35 -33.04 1.20
CA SER A 128 -2.15 -33.80 2.15
C SER A 128 -2.87 -32.89 3.13
N VAL A 129 -3.83 -33.40 3.88
CA VAL A 129 -4.54 -32.60 4.92
C VAL A 129 -3.58 -32.08 5.99
N PHE A 130 -2.46 -32.77 6.25
CA PHE A 130 -1.45 -32.37 7.21
C PHE A 130 -0.42 -31.38 6.64
N TYR A 131 -0.22 -31.42 5.33
CA TYR A 131 0.69 -30.58 4.56
C TYR A 131 -0.03 -30.08 3.29
N PRO A 132 -0.99 -29.16 3.46
CA PRO A 132 -1.71 -28.62 2.32
C PRO A 132 -0.81 -27.70 1.51
N SER A 133 -1.14 -27.56 0.24
CA SER A 133 -0.48 -26.62 -0.65
C SER A 133 -1.53 -25.81 -1.40
N TYR A 134 -1.15 -24.65 -1.94
CA TYR A 134 -2.08 -23.82 -2.67
C TYR A 134 -1.50 -23.28 -3.98
N ILE A 135 -2.39 -22.85 -4.85
CA ILE A 135 -2.08 -22.11 -6.06
C ILE A 135 -2.83 -20.78 -6.04
N LYS A 136 -2.17 -19.73 -6.48
CA LYS A 136 -2.77 -18.42 -6.63
C LYS A 136 -3.32 -18.24 -8.05
N TYR A 137 -4.63 -17.97 -8.18
CA TYR A 137 -5.31 -17.61 -9.43
C TYR A 137 -5.79 -16.16 -9.35
N ASN A 138 -5.08 -15.24 -10.00
CA ASN A 138 -5.22 -13.80 -9.75
C ASN A 138 -5.06 -13.53 -8.24
N ASP A 139 -6.11 -13.05 -7.58
CA ASP A 139 -6.09 -12.82 -6.13
C ASP A 139 -6.78 -13.91 -5.32
N LYS A 140 -7.30 -14.97 -5.97
CA LYS A 140 -7.97 -16.09 -5.33
C LYS A 140 -7.01 -17.26 -5.10
N TYR A 141 -7.32 -18.10 -4.09
CA TYR A 141 -6.45 -19.20 -3.71
C TYR A 141 -7.18 -20.54 -3.86
N LYS A 142 -6.59 -21.47 -4.62
CA LYS A 142 -7.02 -22.86 -4.67
C LYS A 142 -6.15 -23.69 -3.76
N VAL A 143 -6.75 -24.30 -2.74
CA VAL A 143 -6.01 -25.13 -1.77
C VAL A 143 -6.20 -26.60 -2.10
N TYR A 144 -5.15 -27.37 -1.95
CA TYR A 144 -5.13 -28.81 -2.11
C TYR A 144 -4.70 -29.49 -0.80
N PRO A 145 -5.30 -30.66 -0.46
CA PRO A 145 -6.38 -31.35 -1.16
C PRO A 145 -7.69 -30.57 -1.14
N GLU A 146 -8.54 -30.79 -2.15
CA GLU A 146 -9.81 -30.06 -2.33
C GLU A 146 -10.84 -30.30 -1.23
N THR A 147 -10.55 -31.25 -0.32
CA THR A 147 -11.37 -31.49 0.88
C THR A 147 -11.27 -30.36 1.90
N ILE A 148 -10.27 -29.50 1.80
CA ILE A 148 -10.09 -28.34 2.68
C ILE A 148 -10.89 -27.18 2.12
N ASN A 149 -12.03 -26.87 2.75
CA ASN A 149 -12.94 -25.80 2.39
C ASN A 149 -13.13 -24.76 3.50
N THR A 150 -12.47 -24.93 4.63
CA THR A 150 -12.54 -24.04 5.80
C THR A 150 -11.20 -23.97 6.53
N GLY A 151 -11.05 -23.02 7.44
CA GLY A 151 -9.89 -22.94 8.34
C GLY A 151 -8.63 -22.32 7.73
N ILE A 152 -8.67 -21.87 6.48
CA ILE A 152 -7.56 -21.17 5.85
C ILE A 152 -7.55 -19.72 6.33
N LYS A 153 -6.38 -19.26 6.76
CA LYS A 153 -6.13 -17.88 7.17
C LYS A 153 -5.05 -17.26 6.29
N LEU A 154 -5.21 -15.99 5.97
CA LEU A 154 -4.25 -15.20 5.19
C LEU A 154 -3.57 -14.17 6.10
N ILE A 155 -2.25 -14.10 6.02
CA ILE A 155 -1.46 -12.96 6.48
C ILE A 155 -1.17 -12.11 5.26
N TYR A 156 -1.46 -10.82 5.34
CA TYR A 156 -1.33 -9.94 4.19
C TYR A 156 -1.07 -8.49 4.59
N TYR A 157 -0.64 -7.70 3.62
CA TYR A 157 -0.66 -6.26 3.72
C TYR A 157 -1.93 -5.72 3.06
N ARG A 158 -2.62 -4.81 3.75
CA ARG A 158 -3.81 -4.16 3.22
C ARG A 158 -3.47 -2.89 2.46
N ASN A 159 -4.35 -2.48 1.58
CA ASN A 159 -4.31 -1.15 0.99
C ASN A 159 -4.46 -0.06 2.06
N PRO A 160 -3.75 1.07 1.93
CA PRO A 160 -4.00 2.22 2.78
C PRO A 160 -5.42 2.75 2.57
N LYS A 161 -6.04 3.25 3.62
CA LYS A 161 -7.32 3.94 3.51
C LYS A 161 -7.14 5.26 2.78
N ASP A 162 -8.08 5.59 1.90
CA ASP A 162 -8.03 6.82 1.13
C ASP A 162 -8.07 8.05 2.05
N PRO A 163 -7.04 8.91 2.07
CA PRO A 163 -7.05 10.13 2.86
C PRO A 163 -8.14 11.07 2.35
N ASN A 164 -8.87 11.68 3.27
CA ASN A 164 -9.96 12.58 2.93
C ASN A 164 -9.96 13.80 3.87
N TRP A 165 -9.56 14.93 3.32
CA TRP A 165 -9.64 16.22 3.99
C TRP A 165 -11.07 16.74 3.90
N THR A 166 -11.77 16.75 5.03
CA THR A 166 -13.16 17.19 5.13
C THR A 166 -13.24 18.67 5.50
N TYR A 167 -14.26 19.37 5.00
CA TYR A 167 -14.40 20.81 5.16
C TYR A 167 -15.86 21.26 5.22
N GLU A 168 -16.06 22.46 5.72
CA GLU A 168 -17.31 23.21 5.65
C GLU A 168 -17.08 24.52 4.87
N MET A 169 -18.11 24.93 4.16
CA MET A 169 -18.06 26.20 3.42
C MET A 169 -18.56 27.33 4.34
N ILE A 170 -17.66 28.23 4.72
CA ILE A 170 -17.97 29.41 5.54
C ILE A 170 -17.52 30.65 4.78
N GLY A 171 -18.45 31.53 4.45
CA GLY A 171 -18.13 32.76 3.71
C GLY A 171 -17.50 32.53 2.32
N GLY A 172 -17.79 31.39 1.67
CA GLY A 172 -17.19 31.03 0.37
C GLY A 172 -15.84 30.31 0.47
N ASN A 173 -15.26 30.18 1.67
CA ASN A 173 -14.00 29.49 1.90
C ASN A 173 -14.23 28.09 2.48
N ALA A 174 -13.43 27.12 2.03
CA ALA A 174 -13.40 25.76 2.57
C ALA A 174 -12.57 25.73 3.85
N ILE A 175 -13.22 25.58 5.00
CA ILE A 175 -12.58 25.51 6.31
C ILE A 175 -12.56 24.05 6.77
N PHE A 176 -11.40 23.59 7.22
CA PHE A 176 -11.20 22.23 7.71
C PHE A 176 -12.15 21.88 8.85
N ASN A 177 -12.85 20.75 8.72
CA ASN A 177 -13.68 20.18 9.78
C ASN A 177 -13.41 18.68 9.95
N GLN A 178 -12.72 18.34 11.01
CA GLN A 178 -12.42 16.95 11.37
C GLN A 178 -13.63 16.13 11.78
N SER A 179 -14.63 16.78 12.39
CA SER A 179 -15.81 16.09 12.93
C SER A 179 -16.79 15.67 11.86
N LYS A 180 -16.57 16.10 10.62
CA LYS A 180 -17.43 15.74 9.48
C LYS A 180 -17.24 14.27 9.12
N SER A 181 -18.33 13.59 8.84
CA SER A 181 -18.31 12.18 8.41
C SER A 181 -17.42 11.98 7.17
N GLY A 182 -16.67 10.88 7.13
CA GLY A 182 -15.76 10.57 6.04
C GLY A 182 -14.36 11.16 6.19
N PHE A 183 -14.05 11.83 7.30
CA PHE A 183 -12.67 12.26 7.58
C PHE A 183 -11.73 11.04 7.66
N GLN A 184 -10.60 11.13 6.98
CA GLN A 184 -9.51 10.15 7.07
C GLN A 184 -8.17 10.88 6.95
N ASP A 185 -7.33 10.74 7.97
CA ASP A 185 -5.96 11.26 7.92
C ASP A 185 -5.06 10.30 7.14
N PHE A 186 -3.86 10.74 6.78
CA PHE A 186 -2.84 9.88 6.20
C PHE A 186 -2.46 8.74 7.15
N GLU A 187 -2.25 7.55 6.59
CA GLU A 187 -1.81 6.36 7.34
C GLU A 187 -0.28 6.15 7.29
N VAL A 188 0.44 6.99 6.57
CA VAL A 188 1.92 6.96 6.53
C VAL A 188 2.53 7.73 7.69
N GLY A 189 3.78 7.42 8.04
CA GLY A 189 4.49 8.05 9.15
C GLY A 189 4.64 9.57 9.01
N PHE A 190 4.69 10.28 10.13
CA PHE A 190 4.91 11.73 10.15
C PHE A 190 6.22 12.13 9.44
N GLU A 191 7.21 11.26 9.45
CA GLU A 191 8.51 11.45 8.81
C GLU A 191 8.42 11.57 7.28
N ASP A 192 7.39 10.95 6.69
CA ASP A 192 7.17 10.99 5.24
C ASP A 192 6.27 12.16 4.79
N LYS A 193 5.94 13.07 5.72
CA LYS A 193 5.16 14.28 5.44
C LYS A 193 5.75 15.09 4.27
N PHE A 194 7.08 15.20 4.22
CA PHE A 194 7.75 15.94 3.15
C PHE A 194 7.61 15.23 1.80
N LYS A 195 7.71 13.90 1.76
CA LYS A 195 7.47 13.11 0.55
C LYS A 195 6.06 13.30 0.02
N LEU A 196 5.04 13.28 0.93
CA LEU A 196 3.65 13.55 0.55
C LEU A 196 3.49 14.94 -0.08
N ILE A 197 4.06 15.98 0.54
CA ILE A 197 4.00 17.36 0.01
C ILE A 197 4.63 17.41 -1.40
N THR A 198 5.80 16.84 -1.57
CA THR A 198 6.52 16.84 -2.86
C THR A 198 5.72 16.13 -3.95
N LYS A 199 5.16 14.95 -3.63
CA LYS A 199 4.33 14.19 -4.59
C LYS A 199 3.04 14.96 -4.94
N ILE A 200 2.37 15.59 -3.97
CA ILE A 200 1.17 16.40 -4.22
C ILE A 200 1.51 17.62 -5.08
N LEU A 201 2.63 18.29 -4.82
CA LEU A 201 3.08 19.43 -5.65
C LEU A 201 3.39 19.01 -7.08
N LYS A 202 3.98 17.84 -7.28
CA LYS A 202 4.22 17.26 -8.61
C LYS A 202 2.91 17.10 -9.40
N TYR A 203 1.88 16.54 -8.77
CA TYR A 203 0.55 16.40 -9.41
C TYR A 203 -0.11 17.78 -9.66
N SER A 204 0.00 18.70 -8.72
CA SER A 204 -0.52 20.06 -8.88
C SER A 204 0.16 20.79 -10.01
N GLY A 205 1.46 20.66 -10.19
CA GLY A 205 2.23 21.23 -11.28
C GLY A 205 1.80 20.68 -12.64
N LEU A 206 1.56 19.39 -12.74
CA LEU A 206 1.02 18.77 -13.96
C LEU A 206 -0.39 19.28 -14.30
N ASN A 207 -1.25 19.40 -13.29
CA ASN A 207 -2.62 19.88 -13.48
C ASN A 207 -2.68 21.35 -13.90
N ILE A 208 -1.81 22.18 -13.32
CA ILE A 208 -1.69 23.62 -13.65
C ILE A 208 -0.90 23.84 -14.94
N ARG A 209 -0.28 22.78 -15.50
CA ARG A 209 0.62 22.82 -16.67
C ARG A 209 1.85 23.72 -16.47
N GLU A 210 2.33 23.80 -15.25
CA GLU A 210 3.48 24.61 -14.86
C GLU A 210 4.74 23.74 -14.77
N ALA A 211 5.53 23.72 -15.84
CA ALA A 211 6.75 22.91 -15.96
C ALA A 211 7.75 23.16 -14.83
N ASP A 212 7.84 24.40 -14.32
CA ASP A 212 8.78 24.75 -13.26
C ASP A 212 8.41 24.16 -11.90
N VAL A 213 7.09 24.06 -11.58
CA VAL A 213 6.63 23.43 -10.34
C VAL A 213 6.90 21.93 -10.39
N VAL A 214 6.65 21.29 -11.52
CA VAL A 214 6.99 19.89 -11.75
C VAL A 214 8.50 19.67 -11.65
N GLY A 215 9.29 20.52 -12.29
CA GLY A 215 10.74 20.47 -12.24
C GLY A 215 11.31 20.61 -10.83
N ALA A 216 10.80 21.55 -10.04
CA ALA A 216 11.18 21.73 -8.64
C ALA A 216 10.80 20.50 -7.79
N ALA A 217 9.59 19.97 -7.94
CA ALA A 217 9.13 18.78 -7.23
C ALA A 217 10.00 17.54 -7.55
N ILE A 218 10.33 17.32 -8.82
CA ILE A 218 11.21 16.23 -9.26
C ILE A 218 12.64 16.43 -8.73
N ALA A 219 13.16 17.67 -8.71
CA ALA A 219 14.48 17.96 -8.19
C ALA A 219 14.60 17.68 -6.69
N PHE A 220 13.55 17.92 -5.90
CA PHE A 220 13.49 17.54 -4.49
C PHE A 220 13.45 16.02 -4.30
N GLU A 221 12.65 15.32 -5.09
CA GLU A 221 12.54 13.85 -5.05
C GLU A 221 13.89 13.18 -5.36
N ASN A 222 14.59 13.62 -6.41
CA ASN A 222 15.91 13.10 -6.79
C ASN A 222 16.99 13.37 -5.73
N ARG A 223 16.87 14.43 -4.92
CA ARG A 223 17.81 14.70 -3.83
C ARG A 223 17.62 13.77 -2.63
N ASP A 224 16.39 13.31 -2.39
CA ASP A 224 16.11 12.35 -1.32
C ASP A 224 16.55 10.93 -1.72
N ASP A 225 16.45 10.58 -3.01
CA ASP A 225 16.91 9.29 -3.53
C ASP A 225 18.45 9.18 -3.65
N ALA A 226 19.18 10.31 -3.63
CA ALA A 226 20.64 10.38 -3.75
C ALA A 226 21.38 10.33 -2.41
N LYS A 227 20.67 10.27 -1.29
CA LYS A 227 21.23 10.12 0.08
C LYS A 227 21.08 8.68 0.56
#